data_2ac92d24906c4349232187c61a198112
#
_entry.id   2ac92d24906c4349232187c61a198112
#
_cell.length_a   1.000
_cell.length_b   1.000
_cell.length_c   1.000
_cell.angle_alpha   90.00
_cell.angle_beta   90.00
_cell.angle_gamma   90.00
#
_symmetry.space_group_name_H-M   'P 1'
#
loop_
_entity.id
_entity.type
_entity.pdbx_description
1 polymer ?
#
loop_
_entity_poly.entity_id
_entity_poly.type
_entity_poly.pdbx_seq_one_letter_code
_entity_poly.pdbx_strand_id
1 'polypeptide(L)'
;RAEGHPAILLMMGHFGNWEYFSGSQAIIKDLGLQIYQIFRPLKSTSSDRLMHRIRERFGSRGIAKHDVPRELLRLVRNPIPTETPLVIFIADQSPAYAGSYWTTFFGRETAFFNGTEKLGRRFSLPVVYMDVEKTGHDVFTGTIKLLHHPQDDSPEGSITEEYVRLMETTIRRDPSQWLWSHRRWKRPRLHNTRQL
;
A
#
# COMPACT_ATOMS: atom_id res chain seq x y z
N ARG A 1 -3.93 -17.84 6.45
CA ARG A 1 -3.34 -17.58 7.78
C ARG A 1 -2.02 -16.86 7.57
N ALA A 2 -1.59 -16.03 8.52
CA ALA A 2 -0.33 -15.29 8.44
C ALA A 2 0.94 -16.17 8.61
N GLU A 3 0.82 -17.48 8.63
CA GLU A 3 1.88 -18.50 8.69
C GLU A 3 3.06 -18.19 9.65
N GLY A 4 2.76 -17.46 10.76
CA GLY A 4 3.76 -17.06 11.74
C GLY A 4 4.61 -15.85 11.35
N HIS A 5 4.31 -15.17 10.25
CA HIS A 5 5.02 -13.95 9.88
C HIS A 5 4.75 -12.80 10.87
N PRO A 6 5.77 -12.03 11.25
CA PRO A 6 5.64 -10.95 12.23
C PRO A 6 4.83 -9.75 11.73
N ALA A 7 4.63 -9.62 10.44
CA ALA A 7 3.77 -8.63 9.79
C ALA A 7 3.49 -9.02 8.34
N ILE A 8 2.46 -8.43 7.74
CA ILE A 8 2.10 -8.54 6.31
C ILE A 8 2.08 -7.13 5.73
N LEU A 9 2.67 -6.93 4.55
CA LEU A 9 2.59 -5.67 3.80
C LEU A 9 1.49 -5.77 2.75
N LEU A 10 0.49 -4.90 2.83
CA LEU A 10 -0.62 -4.86 1.90
C LEU A 10 -0.49 -3.65 0.98
N MET A 11 -0.43 -3.88 -0.31
CA MET A 11 -0.44 -2.84 -1.34
C MET A 11 -1.85 -2.67 -1.91
N MET A 12 -2.27 -1.43 -2.08
CA MET A 12 -3.54 -1.09 -2.75
C MET A 12 -3.44 0.27 -3.45
N GLY A 13 -4.47 0.65 -4.19
CA GLY A 13 -4.59 1.96 -4.81
C GLY A 13 -5.68 2.82 -4.18
N HIS A 14 -5.73 4.10 -4.56
CA HIS A 14 -6.85 4.98 -4.25
C HIS A 14 -8.04 4.65 -5.16
N PHE A 15 -8.62 3.47 -4.93
CA PHE A 15 -9.70 2.91 -5.73
C PHE A 15 -10.94 2.67 -4.88
N GLY A 16 -12.12 3.05 -5.40
CA GLY A 16 -13.36 2.99 -4.65
C GLY A 16 -13.30 3.83 -3.38
N ASN A 17 -13.88 3.31 -2.31
CA ASN A 17 -13.84 3.96 -1.01
C ASN A 17 -12.69 3.43 -0.12
N TRP A 18 -11.44 3.70 -0.54
CA TRP A 18 -10.23 3.21 0.16
C TRP A 18 -10.14 3.64 1.64
N GLU A 19 -10.76 4.75 2.04
CA GLU A 19 -10.78 5.18 3.45
C GLU A 19 -11.61 4.23 4.32
N TYR A 20 -12.55 3.46 3.76
CA TYR A 20 -13.33 2.47 4.51
C TYR A 20 -12.49 1.30 5.02
N PHE A 21 -11.30 1.08 4.44
CA PHE A 21 -10.38 0.05 4.97
C PHE A 21 -9.95 0.32 6.41
N SER A 22 -9.98 1.57 6.86
CA SER A 22 -9.79 1.87 8.27
C SER A 22 -10.87 1.22 9.16
N GLY A 23 -12.10 1.20 8.68
CA GLY A 23 -13.24 0.58 9.34
C GLY A 23 -13.22 -0.95 9.33
N SER A 24 -12.51 -1.55 8.38
CA SER A 24 -12.41 -3.02 8.27
C SER A 24 -11.77 -3.68 9.48
N GLN A 25 -11.03 -2.93 10.33
CA GLN A 25 -10.48 -3.46 11.57
C GLN A 25 -11.56 -4.09 12.46
N ALA A 26 -12.74 -3.49 12.53
CA ALA A 26 -13.85 -4.04 13.30
C ALA A 26 -14.29 -5.44 12.81
N ILE A 27 -14.07 -5.72 11.51
CA ILE A 27 -14.46 -6.98 10.87
C ILE A 27 -13.35 -8.03 10.98
N ILE A 28 -12.10 -7.62 10.74
CA ILE A 28 -10.97 -8.57 10.62
C ILE A 28 -10.23 -8.85 11.93
N LYS A 29 -10.59 -8.18 13.04
CA LYS A 29 -9.95 -8.40 14.34
C LYS A 29 -10.01 -9.86 14.79
N ASP A 30 -11.13 -10.53 14.51
CA ASP A 30 -11.34 -11.94 14.91
C ASP A 30 -10.49 -12.92 14.08
N LEU A 31 -9.85 -12.43 13.00
CA LEU A 31 -8.85 -13.18 12.23
C LEU A 31 -7.43 -13.06 12.81
N GLY A 32 -7.28 -12.35 13.93
CA GLY A 32 -5.96 -12.06 14.53
C GLY A 32 -5.15 -11.06 13.72
N LEU A 33 -5.78 -10.19 12.92
CA LEU A 33 -5.13 -9.15 12.14
C LEU A 33 -5.34 -7.77 12.74
N GLN A 34 -4.26 -6.97 12.78
CA GLN A 34 -4.30 -5.58 13.21
C GLN A 34 -3.90 -4.65 12.07
N ILE A 35 -4.81 -3.79 11.64
CA ILE A 35 -4.55 -2.81 10.57
C ILE A 35 -3.64 -1.68 11.08
N TYR A 36 -2.57 -1.44 10.32
CA TYR A 36 -1.71 -0.26 10.43
C TYR A 36 -1.81 0.56 9.15
N GLN A 37 -2.25 1.81 9.26
CA GLN A 37 -2.43 2.72 8.13
C GLN A 37 -1.27 3.70 8.08
N ILE A 38 -0.63 3.82 6.91
CA ILE A 38 0.41 4.81 6.68
C ILE A 38 -0.25 6.13 6.28
N PHE A 39 0.06 7.19 7.01
CA PHE A 39 -0.46 8.52 6.73
C PHE A 39 0.65 9.57 6.66
N ARG A 40 0.36 10.65 5.96
CA ARG A 40 1.19 11.86 5.98
C ARG A 40 0.61 12.82 7.01
N PRO A 41 1.37 13.22 8.04
CA PRO A 41 0.93 14.24 9.00
C PRO A 41 0.48 15.52 8.30
N LEU A 42 -0.64 16.07 8.75
CA LEU A 42 -1.19 17.32 8.22
C LEU A 42 -0.51 18.52 8.88
N LYS A 43 -0.42 19.64 8.16
CA LYS A 43 0.15 20.88 8.70
C LYS A 43 -0.68 21.46 9.86
N SER A 44 -2.00 21.34 9.79
CA SER A 44 -2.91 21.78 10.85
C SER A 44 -3.04 20.70 11.92
N THR A 45 -2.62 20.99 13.12
CA THR A 45 -2.69 20.07 14.28
C THR A 45 -4.14 19.65 14.59
N SER A 46 -5.11 20.55 14.43
CA SER A 46 -6.53 20.24 14.68
C SER A 46 -7.07 19.27 13.63
N SER A 47 -6.75 19.50 12.35
CA SER A 47 -7.15 18.60 11.26
C SER A 47 -6.46 17.24 11.38
N ASP A 48 -5.19 17.22 11.79
CA ASP A 48 -4.44 15.98 11.99
C ASP A 48 -5.06 15.14 13.10
N ARG A 49 -5.37 15.74 14.27
CA ARG A 49 -6.08 15.08 15.37
C ARG A 49 -7.45 14.53 14.96
N LEU A 50 -8.21 15.30 14.17
CA LEU A 50 -9.51 14.85 13.68
C LEU A 50 -9.37 13.63 12.79
N MET A 51 -8.43 13.65 11.83
CA MET A 51 -8.18 12.52 10.93
C MET A 51 -7.69 11.28 11.67
N HIS A 52 -6.85 11.44 12.70
CA HIS A 52 -6.47 10.33 13.59
C HIS A 52 -7.69 9.69 14.25
N ARG A 53 -8.56 10.49 14.88
CA ARG A 53 -9.78 9.98 15.52
C ARG A 53 -10.69 9.23 14.55
N ILE A 54 -10.84 9.75 13.32
CA ILE A 54 -11.67 9.11 12.30
C ILE A 54 -11.09 7.75 11.91
N ARG A 55 -9.78 7.70 11.59
CA ARG A 55 -9.10 6.49 11.14
C ARG A 55 -9.01 5.42 12.21
N GLU A 56 -8.74 5.82 13.45
CA GLU A 56 -8.56 4.90 14.58
C GLU A 56 -9.87 4.53 15.30
N ARG A 57 -10.99 5.13 14.89
CA ARG A 57 -12.31 4.92 15.52
C ARG A 57 -12.72 3.44 15.62
N PHE A 58 -12.29 2.63 14.68
CA PHE A 58 -12.62 1.19 14.61
C PHE A 58 -11.48 0.29 15.07
N GLY A 59 -10.44 0.86 15.71
CA GLY A 59 -9.33 0.11 16.30
C GLY A 59 -8.11 -0.06 15.41
N SER A 60 -8.10 0.48 14.17
CA SER A 60 -6.86 0.52 13.37
C SER A 60 -5.83 1.47 14.01
N ARG A 61 -4.55 1.31 13.66
CA ARG A 61 -3.44 2.13 14.17
C ARG A 61 -2.79 2.93 13.06
N GLY A 62 -2.37 4.16 13.35
CA GLY A 62 -1.70 5.03 12.39
C GLY A 62 -0.17 4.92 12.48
N ILE A 63 0.53 4.92 11.32
CA ILE A 63 1.99 5.07 11.24
C ILE A 63 2.29 6.29 10.38
N ALA A 64 3.01 7.27 10.92
CA ALA A 64 3.48 8.38 10.12
C ALA A 64 4.48 7.88 9.05
N LYS A 65 4.34 8.35 7.80
CA LYS A 65 5.08 7.80 6.67
C LYS A 65 6.61 7.78 6.84
N HIS A 66 7.16 8.72 7.59
CA HIS A 66 8.60 8.79 7.86
C HIS A 66 9.06 7.80 8.93
N ASP A 67 8.14 7.27 9.72
CA ASP A 67 8.42 6.31 10.79
C ASP A 67 8.25 4.84 10.36
N VAL A 68 7.74 4.59 9.15
CA VAL A 68 7.42 3.24 8.67
C VAL A 68 8.59 2.25 8.81
N PRO A 69 9.84 2.57 8.41
CA PRO A 69 10.94 1.61 8.56
C PRO A 69 11.26 1.29 10.03
N ARG A 70 11.16 2.27 10.92
CA ARG A 70 11.38 2.11 12.36
C ARG A 70 10.29 1.25 12.99
N GLU A 71 9.04 1.52 12.67
CA GLU A 71 7.90 0.77 13.20
C GLU A 71 7.88 -0.67 12.68
N LEU A 72 8.17 -0.91 11.40
CA LEU A 72 8.33 -2.27 10.89
C LEU A 72 9.44 -3.03 11.59
N LEU A 73 10.59 -2.40 11.81
CA LEU A 73 11.68 -3.01 12.57
C LEU A 73 11.25 -3.38 14.00
N ARG A 74 10.46 -2.50 14.64
CA ARG A 74 9.92 -2.77 15.99
C ARG A 74 8.97 -3.96 15.98
N LEU A 75 8.04 -4.02 15.01
CA LEU A 75 7.05 -5.09 14.88
C LEU A 75 7.72 -6.46 14.59
N VAL A 76 8.75 -6.46 13.74
CA VAL A 76 9.50 -7.68 13.41
C VAL A 76 10.32 -8.19 14.58
N ARG A 77 10.95 -7.29 15.36
CA ARG A 77 11.77 -7.66 16.52
C ARG A 77 10.94 -8.05 17.74
N ASN A 78 9.77 -7.47 17.87
CA ASN A 78 8.86 -7.69 19.00
C ASN A 78 7.47 -8.06 18.47
N PRO A 79 7.31 -9.28 17.91
CA PRO A 79 6.02 -9.71 17.40
C PRO A 79 4.98 -9.76 18.51
N ILE A 80 3.75 -9.38 18.18
CA ILE A 80 2.65 -9.38 19.11
C ILE A 80 1.98 -10.77 19.05
N PRO A 81 1.98 -11.56 20.13
CA PRO A 81 1.54 -12.96 20.06
C PRO A 81 0.08 -13.15 19.63
N THR A 82 -0.78 -12.17 19.89
CA THR A 82 -2.24 -12.25 19.67
C THR A 82 -2.72 -11.62 18.39
N GLU A 83 -1.85 -10.88 17.67
CA GLU A 83 -2.23 -10.16 16.45
C GLU A 83 -1.08 -10.11 15.44
N THR A 84 -1.40 -10.25 14.15
CA THR A 84 -0.45 -10.02 13.06
C THR A 84 -0.71 -8.64 12.44
N PRO A 85 0.28 -7.73 12.47
CA PRO A 85 0.19 -6.43 11.81
C PRO A 85 -0.02 -6.55 10.31
N LEU A 86 -1.08 -5.92 9.79
CA LEU A 86 -1.36 -5.73 8.38
C LEU A 86 -1.08 -4.27 8.03
N VAL A 87 0.09 -3.99 7.43
CA VAL A 87 0.55 -2.63 7.15
C VAL A 87 0.15 -2.22 5.74
N ILE A 88 -0.71 -1.21 5.63
CA ILE A 88 -1.33 -0.79 4.36
C ILE A 88 -0.52 0.32 3.69
N PHE A 89 -0.13 0.05 2.43
CA PHE A 89 0.54 0.97 1.52
C PHE A 89 -0.38 1.33 0.35
N ILE A 90 -0.84 2.56 0.27
CA ILE A 90 -1.56 3.06 -0.91
C ILE A 90 -0.49 3.66 -1.84
N ALA A 91 -0.07 2.88 -2.86
CA ALA A 91 1.20 3.10 -3.57
C ALA A 91 1.05 3.64 -5.01
N ASP A 92 -0.16 4.02 -5.44
CA ASP A 92 -0.47 4.43 -6.82
C ASP A 92 -0.21 5.92 -7.12
N GLN A 93 0.15 6.73 -6.14
CA GLN A 93 0.48 8.14 -6.35
C GLN A 93 1.93 8.35 -6.82
N SER A 94 2.20 9.54 -7.41
CA SER A 94 3.54 9.89 -7.93
C SER A 94 4.56 10.02 -6.80
N PRO A 95 5.63 9.22 -6.79
CA PRO A 95 6.70 9.32 -5.79
C PRO A 95 7.62 10.53 -6.09
N ALA A 96 8.60 10.78 -5.20
CA ALA A 96 9.76 11.60 -5.53
C ALA A 96 10.64 10.86 -6.57
N TYR A 97 11.46 11.59 -7.35
CA TYR A 97 12.32 10.98 -8.38
C TYR A 97 13.32 9.96 -7.83
N ALA A 98 13.98 10.30 -6.73
CA ALA A 98 15.01 9.46 -6.15
C ALA A 98 14.42 8.11 -5.66
N GLY A 99 14.97 7.01 -6.16
CA GLY A 99 14.60 5.66 -5.74
C GLY A 99 13.24 5.18 -6.25
N SER A 100 12.68 5.82 -7.28
CA SER A 100 11.45 5.37 -7.92
C SER A 100 11.69 4.19 -8.85
N TYR A 101 10.75 3.26 -8.91
CA TYR A 101 10.68 2.24 -9.95
C TYR A 101 9.96 2.80 -11.18
N TRP A 102 10.57 2.68 -12.35
CA TRP A 102 9.99 3.17 -13.59
C TRP A 102 9.50 2.02 -14.47
N THR A 103 8.25 2.08 -14.86
CA THR A 103 7.63 1.10 -15.77
C THR A 103 6.54 1.77 -16.61
N THR A 104 5.98 1.01 -17.55
CA THR A 104 4.83 1.45 -18.34
C THR A 104 3.55 1.27 -17.54
N PHE A 105 2.70 2.29 -17.49
CA PHE A 105 1.37 2.27 -16.87
C PHE A 105 0.39 3.02 -17.78
N PHE A 106 -0.63 2.34 -18.27
CA PHE A 106 -1.54 2.84 -19.31
C PHE A 106 -0.80 3.36 -20.55
N GLY A 107 0.22 2.62 -21.02
CA GLY A 107 1.02 3.00 -22.18
C GLY A 107 1.99 4.16 -21.98
N ARG A 108 2.19 4.64 -20.74
CA ARG A 108 3.05 5.80 -20.43
C ARG A 108 4.13 5.43 -19.42
N GLU A 109 5.35 5.89 -19.63
CA GLU A 109 6.42 5.77 -18.63
C GLU A 109 5.99 6.44 -17.31
N THR A 110 6.03 5.69 -16.23
CA THR A 110 5.43 6.10 -14.96
C THR A 110 6.30 5.64 -13.80
N ALA A 111 6.60 6.57 -12.89
CA ALA A 111 7.31 6.27 -11.66
C ALA A 111 6.37 5.68 -10.61
N PHE A 112 6.79 4.62 -9.95
CA PHE A 112 6.10 4.02 -8.81
C PHE A 112 6.97 4.01 -7.56
N PHE A 113 6.31 4.05 -6.41
CA PHE A 113 6.96 3.90 -5.12
C PHE A 113 7.29 2.42 -4.90
N ASN A 114 8.59 2.10 -4.77
CA ASN A 114 9.07 0.74 -4.55
C ASN A 114 9.46 0.45 -3.09
N GLY A 115 9.08 1.35 -2.18
CA GLY A 115 9.45 1.21 -0.76
C GLY A 115 8.84 -0.03 -0.11
N THR A 116 7.63 -0.43 -0.51
CA THR A 116 6.97 -1.65 0.01
C THR A 116 7.77 -2.88 -0.35
N GLU A 117 8.21 -3.02 -1.61
CA GLU A 117 9.08 -4.12 -2.04
C GLU A 117 10.38 -4.15 -1.27
N LYS A 118 11.07 -3.00 -1.16
CA LYS A 118 12.33 -2.91 -0.40
C LYS A 118 12.18 -3.31 1.07
N LEU A 119 11.07 -2.92 1.68
CA LEU A 119 10.77 -3.27 3.08
C LEU A 119 10.39 -4.75 3.22
N GLY A 120 9.58 -5.29 2.29
CA GLY A 120 9.21 -6.71 2.26
C GLY A 120 10.46 -7.60 2.19
N ARG A 121 11.33 -7.34 1.22
CA ARG A 121 12.60 -8.07 1.07
C ARG A 121 13.53 -7.91 2.28
N ARG A 122 13.72 -6.65 2.74
CA ARG A 122 14.63 -6.37 3.88
C ARG A 122 14.23 -7.07 5.17
N PHE A 123 12.94 -7.16 5.43
CA PHE A 123 12.41 -7.72 6.68
C PHE A 123 11.84 -9.13 6.50
N SER A 124 12.01 -9.74 5.32
CA SER A 124 11.47 -11.07 5.00
C SER A 124 9.96 -11.16 5.31
N LEU A 125 9.18 -10.19 4.81
CA LEU A 125 7.74 -10.09 5.02
C LEU A 125 6.97 -10.41 3.74
N PRO A 126 5.83 -11.12 3.83
CA PRO A 126 4.97 -11.32 2.69
C PRO A 126 4.37 -9.99 2.23
N VAL A 127 4.27 -9.83 0.91
CA VAL A 127 3.63 -8.70 0.27
C VAL A 127 2.40 -9.17 -0.48
N VAL A 128 1.27 -8.54 -0.23
CA VAL A 128 -0.01 -8.88 -0.86
C VAL A 128 -0.63 -7.65 -1.53
N TYR A 129 -1.48 -7.87 -2.52
CA TYR A 129 -2.28 -6.86 -3.19
C TYR A 129 -3.75 -6.99 -2.79
N MET A 130 -4.41 -5.87 -2.51
CA MET A 130 -5.85 -5.80 -2.35
C MET A 130 -6.50 -5.37 -3.65
N ASP A 131 -7.12 -6.32 -4.33
CA ASP A 131 -7.96 -6.05 -5.50
C ASP A 131 -9.36 -5.66 -5.01
N VAL A 132 -9.75 -4.42 -5.25
CA VAL A 132 -11.04 -3.87 -4.81
C VAL A 132 -12.00 -3.84 -5.98
N GLU A 133 -13.21 -4.34 -5.79
CA GLU A 133 -14.29 -4.33 -6.76
C GLU A 133 -15.57 -3.77 -6.14
N LYS A 134 -16.24 -2.88 -6.87
CA LYS A 134 -17.59 -2.44 -6.50
C LYS A 134 -18.60 -3.47 -6.98
N THR A 135 -19.23 -4.17 -6.05
CA THR A 135 -20.16 -5.28 -6.34
C THR A 135 -21.63 -4.90 -6.15
N GLY A 136 -21.91 -3.68 -5.68
CA GLY A 136 -23.27 -3.18 -5.49
C GLY A 136 -23.31 -1.70 -5.14
N HIS A 137 -24.49 -1.18 -4.82
CA HIS A 137 -24.61 0.18 -4.31
C HIS A 137 -23.95 0.26 -2.94
N ASP A 138 -22.86 1.03 -2.83
CA ASP A 138 -22.02 1.17 -1.63
C ASP A 138 -21.43 -0.14 -1.06
N VAL A 139 -21.41 -1.21 -1.87
CA VAL A 139 -20.82 -2.50 -1.51
C VAL A 139 -19.52 -2.70 -2.30
N PHE A 140 -18.45 -2.98 -1.56
CA PHE A 140 -17.13 -3.27 -2.13
C PHE A 140 -16.64 -4.63 -1.64
N THR A 141 -16.08 -5.40 -2.55
CA THR A 141 -15.41 -6.67 -2.27
C THR A 141 -13.91 -6.47 -2.41
N GLY A 142 -13.15 -6.89 -1.41
CA GLY A 142 -11.69 -6.91 -1.45
C GLY A 142 -11.17 -8.34 -1.56
N THR A 143 -10.42 -8.63 -2.61
CA THR A 143 -9.74 -9.92 -2.82
C THR A 143 -8.25 -9.76 -2.59
N ILE A 144 -7.67 -10.60 -1.73
CA ILE A 144 -6.22 -10.59 -1.47
C ILE A 144 -5.52 -11.48 -2.47
N LYS A 145 -4.48 -10.93 -3.13
CA LYS A 145 -3.56 -11.66 -4.03
C LYS A 145 -2.15 -11.60 -3.47
N LEU A 146 -1.46 -12.72 -3.40
CA LEU A 146 -0.07 -12.78 -2.98
C LEU A 146 0.81 -12.21 -4.10
N LEU A 147 1.66 -11.22 -3.79
CA LEU A 147 2.69 -10.70 -4.70
C LEU A 147 4.07 -11.30 -4.43
N HIS A 148 4.35 -11.61 -3.17
CA HIS A 148 5.65 -12.10 -2.74
C HIS A 148 5.53 -12.87 -1.43
N HIS A 149 6.11 -14.06 -1.42
CA HIS A 149 6.42 -14.80 -0.20
C HIS A 149 7.91 -14.62 0.16
N PRO A 150 8.27 -14.52 1.43
CA PRO A 150 9.67 -14.29 1.82
C PRO A 150 10.68 -15.31 1.31
N GLN A 151 10.23 -16.51 0.95
CA GLN A 151 11.06 -17.60 0.40
C GLN A 151 11.20 -17.52 -1.13
N ASP A 152 10.49 -16.61 -1.79
CA ASP A 152 10.56 -16.49 -3.25
C ASP A 152 11.89 -15.84 -3.67
N ASP A 153 12.59 -16.49 -4.58
CA ASP A 153 13.77 -15.93 -5.26
C ASP A 153 13.29 -15.17 -6.51
N SER A 154 12.81 -13.95 -6.31
CA SER A 154 12.32 -13.11 -7.37
C SER A 154 13.22 -11.87 -7.56
N PRO A 155 13.44 -11.39 -8.82
CA PRO A 155 14.32 -10.26 -9.07
C PRO A 155 13.82 -8.96 -8.44
N GLU A 156 14.75 -8.04 -8.14
CA GLU A 156 14.40 -6.69 -7.66
C GLU A 156 13.51 -5.98 -8.69
N GLY A 157 12.45 -5.34 -8.21
CA GLY A 157 11.44 -4.67 -9.03
C GLY A 157 10.23 -5.53 -9.37
N SER A 158 10.31 -6.86 -9.28
CA SER A 158 9.23 -7.76 -9.69
C SER A 158 7.95 -7.58 -8.88
N ILE A 159 8.04 -7.36 -7.58
CA ILE A 159 6.88 -7.14 -6.70
C ILE A 159 6.17 -5.85 -7.07
N THR A 160 6.95 -4.80 -7.32
CA THR A 160 6.42 -3.50 -7.76
C THR A 160 5.79 -3.60 -9.14
N GLU A 161 6.43 -4.34 -10.08
CA GLU A 161 5.90 -4.55 -11.43
C GLU A 161 4.56 -5.30 -11.39
N GLU A 162 4.48 -6.38 -10.64
CA GLU A 162 3.24 -7.16 -10.51
C GLU A 162 2.12 -6.32 -9.89
N TYR A 163 2.43 -5.55 -8.83
CA TYR A 163 1.49 -4.58 -8.28
C TYR A 163 0.95 -3.63 -9.34
N VAL A 164 1.83 -3.08 -10.19
CA VAL A 164 1.44 -2.14 -11.25
C VAL A 164 0.50 -2.80 -12.26
N ARG A 165 0.77 -4.06 -12.69
CA ARG A 165 -0.08 -4.81 -13.61
C ARG A 165 -1.45 -5.09 -13.02
N LEU A 166 -1.50 -5.53 -11.77
CA LEU A 166 -2.77 -5.78 -11.07
C LEU A 166 -3.56 -4.49 -10.87
N MET A 167 -2.90 -3.40 -10.49
CA MET A 167 -3.54 -2.09 -10.33
C MET A 167 -4.11 -1.57 -11.66
N GLU A 168 -3.38 -1.74 -12.77
CA GLU A 168 -3.87 -1.39 -14.11
C GLU A 168 -5.11 -2.21 -14.48
N THR A 169 -5.11 -3.51 -14.17
CA THR A 169 -6.26 -4.41 -14.38
C THR A 169 -7.48 -3.97 -13.55
N THR A 170 -7.27 -3.67 -12.28
CA THR A 170 -8.33 -3.18 -11.38
C THR A 170 -8.97 -1.90 -11.91
N ILE A 171 -8.14 -0.93 -12.35
CA ILE A 171 -8.63 0.33 -12.90
C ILE A 171 -9.35 0.12 -14.24
N ARG A 172 -8.86 -0.75 -15.13
CA ARG A 172 -9.50 -1.05 -16.41
C ARG A 172 -10.88 -1.68 -16.24
N ARG A 173 -11.09 -2.47 -15.18
CA ARG A 173 -12.38 -3.09 -14.87
C ARG A 173 -13.45 -2.05 -14.53
N ASP A 174 -13.12 -1.02 -13.74
CA ASP A 174 -14.03 0.11 -13.45
C ASP A 174 -13.22 1.41 -13.29
N PRO A 175 -12.94 2.12 -14.41
CA PRO A 175 -12.16 3.34 -14.38
C PRO A 175 -12.77 4.47 -13.53
N SER A 176 -14.09 4.44 -13.33
CA SER A 176 -14.81 5.50 -12.59
C SER A 176 -14.42 5.53 -11.10
N GLN A 177 -13.94 4.42 -10.56
CA GLN A 177 -13.59 4.27 -9.14
C GLN A 177 -12.18 4.72 -8.78
N TRP A 178 -11.31 5.00 -9.76
CA TRP A 178 -9.94 5.44 -9.46
C TRP A 178 -9.87 6.95 -9.22
N LEU A 179 -8.94 7.37 -8.34
CA LEU A 179 -8.74 8.78 -7.97
C LEU A 179 -8.05 9.58 -9.10
N TRP A 180 -8.77 9.92 -10.16
CA TRP A 180 -8.27 10.69 -11.30
C TRP A 180 -7.88 12.12 -10.95
N SER A 181 -8.37 12.69 -9.85
CA SER A 181 -7.98 14.03 -9.39
C SER A 181 -6.51 14.14 -8.99
N HIS A 182 -5.84 13.00 -8.70
CA HIS A 182 -4.39 12.99 -8.52
C HIS A 182 -3.68 13.09 -9.88
N ARG A 183 -2.88 14.13 -10.07
CA ARG A 183 -2.09 14.33 -11.30
C ARG A 183 -0.96 13.29 -11.39
N ARG A 184 -1.29 12.05 -11.85
CA ARG A 184 -0.41 10.87 -11.81
C ARG A 184 0.86 11.05 -12.65
N TRP A 185 0.75 11.62 -13.84
CA TRP A 185 1.84 11.80 -14.82
C TRP A 185 2.45 13.21 -14.79
N LYS A 186 2.52 13.84 -13.64
CA LYS A 186 3.10 15.19 -13.49
C LYS A 186 4.62 15.25 -13.61
N ARG A 187 5.30 14.11 -13.55
CA ARG A 187 6.77 14.01 -13.58
C ARG A 187 7.17 13.07 -14.71
N PRO A 188 7.72 13.61 -15.84
CA PRO A 188 8.31 12.78 -16.88
C PRO A 188 9.61 12.14 -16.38
N ARG A 189 10.00 11.01 -16.97
CA ARG A 189 11.32 10.43 -16.74
C ARG A 189 12.38 11.38 -17.34
N LEU A 190 13.35 11.77 -16.53
CA LEU A 190 14.50 12.53 -17.02
C LEU A 190 15.43 11.52 -17.72
N HIS A 191 15.38 11.48 -19.04
CA HIS A 191 16.39 10.78 -19.81
C HIS A 191 17.65 11.66 -19.76
N ASN A 192 18.76 11.12 -19.26
CA ASN A 192 20.06 11.81 -19.30
C ASN A 192 20.44 11.96 -20.78
N THR A 193 20.13 13.10 -21.39
CA THR A 193 20.61 13.50 -22.72
C THR A 193 22.07 13.96 -22.59
N ARG A 194 22.95 13.05 -22.16
CA ARG A 194 24.41 13.22 -22.25
C ARG A 194 24.99 11.95 -22.85
N GLN A 195 24.81 11.83 -24.16
CA GLN A 195 25.70 11.10 -25.05
C GLN A 195 25.66 11.83 -26.40
N LEU A 196 26.45 12.88 -26.53
CA LEU A 196 27.08 13.36 -27.76
C LEU A 196 28.46 13.85 -27.39
#